data_bf4eb58beac31d0b38748a6439b78e2e
#
_entry.id   bf4eb58beac31d0b38748a6439b78e2e
#
_cell.length_a   1.000
_cell.length_b   1.000
_cell.length_c   1.000
_cell.angle_alpha   90.00
_cell.angle_beta   90.00
_cell.angle_gamma   90.00
#
_symmetry.space_group_name_H-M   'P 1'
#
loop_
_entity.id
_entity.type
_entity.pdbx_description
1 polymer ?
#
loop_
_entity_poly.entity_id
_entity_poly.type
_entity_poly.pdbx_seq_one_letter_code
_entity_poly.pdbx_strand_id
1 'polypeptide(L)'
;MDRYPCLTIDTQKLIHNTKAVIELCGKKNIKVMAVTKLFQGNPKIAQMMVDAGVECIGDARIQNLIRLKDIKVEKALIRLPMLNEIDLLVEYADISLNSELETIRAISDYCLEHDRKHKVV
;
A
#
# COMPACT_ATOMS: atom_id res chain seq x y z
N MET A 1 32.15 -3.44 -6.74
CA MET A 1 32.58 -2.65 -5.57
C MET A 1 31.35 -2.14 -4.86
N ASP A 2 31.08 -2.71 -3.71
CA ASP A 2 29.90 -2.30 -2.92
C ASP A 2 30.11 -0.87 -2.40
N ARG A 3 29.18 0.01 -2.75
CA ARG A 3 29.18 1.38 -2.24
C ARG A 3 28.51 1.38 -0.87
N TYR A 4 29.23 1.76 0.16
CA TYR A 4 28.69 1.94 1.50
C TYR A 4 28.05 3.33 1.66
N PRO A 5 26.97 3.45 2.44
CA PRO A 5 26.20 2.37 3.07
C PRO A 5 25.32 1.61 2.07
N CYS A 6 25.14 0.29 2.26
CA CYS A 6 24.25 -0.54 1.45
C CYS A 6 23.27 -1.33 2.33
N LEU A 7 22.08 -1.60 1.80
CA LEU A 7 21.08 -2.47 2.41
C LEU A 7 20.96 -3.75 1.57
N THR A 8 21.25 -4.88 2.20
CA THR A 8 21.08 -6.19 1.57
C THR A 8 19.79 -6.82 2.05
N ILE A 9 18.97 -7.29 1.11
CA ILE A 9 17.71 -7.97 1.39
C ILE A 9 17.81 -9.42 0.92
N ASP A 10 17.67 -10.36 1.88
CA ASP A 10 17.56 -11.78 1.58
C ASP A 10 16.11 -12.07 1.13
N THR A 11 15.94 -12.29 -0.16
CA THR A 11 14.62 -12.47 -0.78
C THR A 11 13.96 -13.78 -0.37
N GLN A 12 14.73 -14.83 -0.10
CA GLN A 12 14.17 -16.11 0.35
C GLN A 12 13.59 -15.99 1.77
N LYS A 13 14.31 -15.32 2.66
CA LYS A 13 13.83 -15.03 4.01
C LYS A 13 12.61 -14.11 4.00
N LEU A 14 12.60 -13.10 3.13
CA LEU A 14 11.45 -12.22 2.97
C LEU A 14 10.20 -13.00 2.58
N ILE A 15 10.29 -13.84 1.55
CA ILE A 15 9.18 -14.67 1.08
C ILE A 15 8.73 -15.65 2.16
N HIS A 16 9.67 -16.31 2.83
CA HIS A 16 9.37 -17.23 3.92
C HIS A 16 8.61 -16.55 5.07
N ASN A 17 9.11 -15.41 5.53
CA ASN A 17 8.49 -14.65 6.61
C ASN A 17 7.10 -14.12 6.22
N THR A 18 6.94 -13.65 4.98
CA THR A 18 5.66 -13.18 4.47
C THR A 18 4.62 -14.31 4.50
N LYS A 19 4.96 -15.49 3.99
CA LYS A 19 4.09 -16.66 4.04
C LYS A 19 3.75 -17.11 5.46
N ALA A 20 4.73 -17.13 6.36
CA ALA A 20 4.53 -17.51 7.75
C ALA A 20 3.54 -16.58 8.48
N VAL A 21 3.63 -15.27 8.25
CA VAL A 21 2.71 -14.29 8.84
C VAL A 21 1.30 -14.47 8.27
N ILE A 22 1.17 -14.65 6.95
CA ILE A 22 -0.13 -14.88 6.29
C ILE A 22 -0.79 -16.15 6.83
N GLU A 23 -0.04 -17.23 6.95
CA GLU A 23 -0.56 -18.50 7.50
C GLU A 23 -1.02 -18.34 8.96
N LEU A 24 -0.20 -17.69 9.79
CA LEU A 24 -0.51 -17.47 11.19
C LEU A 24 -1.80 -16.65 11.37
N CYS A 25 -1.91 -15.56 10.64
CA CYS A 25 -3.08 -14.67 10.66
C CYS A 25 -4.32 -15.35 10.07
N GLY A 26 -4.13 -16.12 9.00
CA GLY A 26 -5.21 -16.85 8.31
C GLY A 26 -5.92 -17.87 9.21
N LYS A 27 -5.21 -18.48 10.17
CA LYS A 27 -5.82 -19.36 11.19
C LYS A 27 -6.90 -18.69 12.04
N LYS A 28 -6.93 -17.35 12.04
CA LYS A 28 -7.89 -16.52 12.78
C LYS A 28 -8.75 -15.65 11.85
N ASN A 29 -8.75 -15.93 10.55
CA ASN A 29 -9.43 -15.13 9.52
C ASN A 29 -8.99 -13.64 9.51
N ILE A 30 -7.73 -13.37 9.86
CA ILE A 30 -7.15 -12.04 9.83
C ILE A 30 -6.40 -11.88 8.51
N LYS A 31 -6.77 -10.86 7.72
CA LYS A 31 -6.07 -10.47 6.50
C LYS A 31 -4.82 -9.67 6.83
N VAL A 32 -3.78 -9.81 6.00
CA VAL A 32 -2.50 -9.15 6.19
C VAL A 32 -2.32 -8.07 5.13
N MET A 33 -2.07 -6.84 5.59
CA MET A 33 -1.62 -5.74 4.75
C MET A 33 -0.10 -5.61 4.90
N ALA A 34 0.63 -5.73 3.80
CA ALA A 34 2.08 -5.53 3.82
C ALA A 34 2.43 -4.05 3.68
N VAL A 35 3.24 -3.54 4.61
CA VAL A 35 3.65 -2.13 4.61
C VAL A 35 4.99 -1.96 3.92
N THR A 36 5.03 -1.10 2.89
CA THR A 36 6.18 -0.93 1.97
C THR A 36 7.06 0.28 2.28
N LYS A 37 6.71 1.09 3.28
CA LYS A 37 7.41 2.35 3.58
C LYS A 37 8.89 2.18 3.92
N LEU A 38 9.27 1.06 4.58
CA LEU A 38 10.64 0.80 5.01
C LEU A 38 11.63 0.73 3.85
N PHE A 39 11.19 0.15 2.73
CA PHE A 39 11.97 0.03 1.49
C PHE A 39 11.47 0.96 0.38
N GLN A 40 10.78 2.05 0.77
CA GLN A 40 10.35 3.15 -0.10
C GLN A 40 9.51 2.71 -1.31
N GLY A 41 8.65 1.72 -1.13
CA GLY A 41 7.82 1.21 -2.21
C GLY A 41 8.63 0.62 -3.38
N ASN A 42 9.72 -0.10 -3.10
CA ASN A 42 10.48 -0.78 -4.16
C ASN A 42 9.60 -1.86 -4.82
N PRO A 43 9.32 -1.74 -6.14
CA PRO A 43 8.36 -2.64 -6.81
C PRO A 43 8.80 -4.11 -6.81
N LYS A 44 10.10 -4.39 -6.89
CA LYS A 44 10.61 -5.77 -6.88
C LYS A 44 10.33 -6.45 -5.55
N ILE A 45 10.53 -5.75 -4.43
CA ILE A 45 10.29 -6.28 -3.09
C ILE A 45 8.78 -6.44 -2.87
N ALA A 46 8.00 -5.42 -3.22
CA ALA A 46 6.55 -5.46 -3.10
C ALA A 46 5.92 -6.60 -3.91
N GLN A 47 6.39 -6.82 -5.15
CA GLN A 47 5.91 -7.92 -5.99
C GLN A 47 6.18 -9.28 -5.35
N MET A 48 7.36 -9.51 -4.75
CA MET A 48 7.66 -10.76 -4.05
C MET A 48 6.71 -11.03 -2.88
N MET A 49 6.30 -9.98 -2.16
CA MET A 49 5.33 -10.11 -1.07
C MET A 49 3.92 -10.44 -1.60
N VAL A 50 3.52 -9.84 -2.72
CA VAL A 50 2.24 -10.15 -3.40
C VAL A 50 2.26 -11.58 -3.93
N ASP A 51 3.34 -12.01 -4.59
CA ASP A 51 3.50 -13.38 -5.09
C ASP A 51 3.51 -14.41 -3.92
N ALA A 52 3.90 -13.98 -2.73
CA ALA A 52 3.83 -14.81 -1.52
C ALA A 52 2.43 -14.87 -0.89
N GLY A 53 1.45 -14.11 -1.41
CA GLY A 53 0.05 -14.17 -1.00
C GLY A 53 -0.49 -12.95 -0.27
N VAL A 54 0.22 -11.81 -0.29
CA VAL A 54 -0.30 -10.54 0.26
C VAL A 54 -1.41 -10.02 -0.65
N GLU A 55 -2.57 -9.72 -0.07
CA GLU A 55 -3.75 -9.23 -0.78
C GLU A 55 -3.92 -7.70 -0.75
N CYS A 56 -3.18 -7.01 0.12
CA CYS A 56 -3.20 -5.56 0.23
C CYS A 56 -1.82 -5.01 0.60
N ILE A 57 -1.43 -3.90 -0.02
CA ILE A 57 -0.22 -3.15 0.30
C ILE A 57 -0.60 -1.82 0.93
N GLY A 58 0.07 -1.46 2.05
CA GLY A 58 -0.06 -0.16 2.68
C GLY A 58 1.23 0.66 2.59
N ASP A 59 1.11 1.95 2.31
CA ASP A 59 2.24 2.87 2.42
C ASP A 59 1.80 4.23 2.98
N ALA A 60 2.72 4.91 3.65
CA ALA A 60 2.47 6.23 4.23
C ALA A 60 2.69 7.38 3.23
N ARG A 61 3.19 7.10 2.02
CA ARG A 61 3.48 8.09 1.00
C ARG A 61 2.81 7.73 -0.32
N ILE A 62 2.05 8.68 -0.85
CA ILE A 62 1.40 8.48 -2.16
C ILE A 62 2.43 8.24 -3.27
N GLN A 63 3.60 8.88 -3.21
CA GLN A 63 4.70 8.68 -4.17
C GLN A 63 5.21 7.23 -4.20
N ASN A 64 5.16 6.53 -3.06
CA ASN A 64 5.50 5.11 -3.01
C ASN A 64 4.41 4.26 -3.67
N LEU A 65 3.12 4.58 -3.43
CA LEU A 65 2.00 3.90 -4.11
C LEU A 65 2.02 4.11 -5.62
N ILE A 66 2.40 5.31 -6.09
CA ILE A 66 2.61 5.58 -7.52
C ILE A 66 3.68 4.67 -8.13
N ARG A 67 4.78 4.41 -7.41
CA ARG A 67 5.81 3.45 -7.86
C ARG A 67 5.29 2.02 -8.00
N LEU A 68 4.24 1.68 -7.24
CA LEU A 68 3.61 0.36 -7.20
C LEU A 68 2.39 0.25 -8.12
N LYS A 69 2.13 1.24 -8.98
CA LYS A 69 0.92 1.32 -9.83
C LYS A 69 0.70 0.08 -10.70
N ASP A 70 1.78 -0.52 -11.19
CA ASP A 70 1.72 -1.67 -12.09
C ASP A 70 1.52 -3.01 -11.37
N ILE A 71 1.62 -3.04 -10.04
CA ILE A 71 1.37 -4.24 -9.24
C ILE A 71 -0.14 -4.37 -9.02
N LYS A 72 -0.70 -5.48 -9.45
CA LYS A 72 -2.13 -5.80 -9.30
C LYS A 72 -2.44 -6.31 -7.90
N VAL A 73 -2.65 -5.40 -6.99
CA VAL A 73 -2.99 -5.65 -5.59
C VAL A 73 -3.73 -4.43 -5.05
N GLU A 74 -4.63 -4.61 -4.09
CA GLU A 74 -5.28 -3.51 -3.40
C GLU A 74 -4.24 -2.66 -2.65
N LYS A 75 -4.34 -1.33 -2.74
CA LYS A 75 -3.38 -0.37 -2.18
C LYS A 75 -4.06 0.55 -1.20
N ALA A 76 -3.44 0.76 -0.04
CA ALA A 76 -3.95 1.62 1.00
C ALA A 76 -2.97 2.74 1.36
N LEU A 77 -3.45 3.98 1.40
CA LEU A 77 -2.71 5.04 2.05
C LEU A 77 -2.98 4.98 3.56
N ILE A 78 -1.96 4.63 4.34
CA ILE A 78 -2.06 4.45 5.79
C ILE A 78 -1.70 5.70 6.60
N ARG A 79 -1.46 6.82 5.94
CA ARG A 79 -1.38 8.16 6.49
C ARG A 79 -2.69 8.91 6.17
N LEU A 80 -3.09 9.84 7.02
CA LEU A 80 -4.22 10.72 6.69
C LEU A 80 -3.94 11.49 5.40
N PRO A 81 -4.85 11.46 4.42
CA PRO A 81 -4.67 12.18 3.16
C PRO A 81 -4.67 13.69 3.36
N MET A 82 -3.97 14.41 2.50
CA MET A 82 -4.04 15.87 2.42
C MET A 82 -5.02 16.30 1.33
N LEU A 83 -5.71 17.43 1.53
CA LEU A 83 -6.69 17.95 0.56
C LEU A 83 -6.09 18.22 -0.82
N ASN A 84 -4.81 18.58 -0.89
CA ASN A 84 -4.10 18.85 -2.13
C ASN A 84 -3.57 17.63 -2.87
N GLU A 85 -3.88 16.42 -2.41
CA GLU A 85 -3.43 15.16 -3.05
C GLU A 85 -4.61 14.18 -3.33
N ILE A 86 -5.86 14.66 -3.27
CA ILE A 86 -7.06 13.82 -3.44
C ILE A 86 -7.08 13.15 -4.83
N ASP A 87 -6.68 13.86 -5.87
CA ASP A 87 -6.56 13.33 -7.23
C ASP A 87 -5.60 12.14 -7.28
N LEU A 88 -4.39 12.30 -6.75
CA LEU A 88 -3.40 11.23 -6.67
C LEU A 88 -3.85 10.08 -5.76
N LEU A 89 -4.53 10.42 -4.66
CA LEU A 89 -5.08 9.42 -3.74
C LEU A 89 -6.05 8.49 -4.47
N VAL A 90 -7.04 9.03 -5.13
CA VAL A 90 -8.08 8.25 -5.83
C VAL A 90 -7.52 7.50 -7.05
N GLU A 91 -6.48 8.04 -7.69
CA GLU A 91 -5.84 7.40 -8.85
C GLU A 91 -4.95 6.21 -8.45
N TYR A 92 -4.22 6.31 -7.32
CA TYR A 92 -3.16 5.35 -6.98
C TYR A 92 -3.38 4.55 -5.69
N ALA A 93 -4.45 4.83 -4.95
CA ALA A 93 -4.86 4.05 -3.78
C ALA A 93 -6.33 3.64 -3.87
N ASP A 94 -6.63 2.46 -3.39
CA ASP A 94 -8.00 1.92 -3.31
C ASP A 94 -8.65 2.25 -1.96
N ILE A 95 -7.83 2.44 -0.92
CA ILE A 95 -8.25 2.64 0.46
C ILE A 95 -7.47 3.80 1.08
N SER A 96 -8.12 4.59 1.93
CA SER A 96 -7.45 5.55 2.80
C SER A 96 -7.99 5.54 4.23
N LEU A 97 -7.10 5.82 5.19
CA LEU A 97 -7.47 6.07 6.59
C LEU A 97 -7.80 7.55 6.74
N ASN A 98 -8.95 7.85 7.37
CA ASN A 98 -9.44 9.22 7.46
C ASN A 98 -9.88 9.55 8.88
N SER A 99 -9.68 10.81 9.30
CA SER A 99 -10.19 11.35 10.57
C SER A 99 -10.99 12.64 10.37
N GLU A 100 -10.89 13.25 9.19
CA GLU A 100 -11.49 14.56 8.92
C GLU A 100 -12.64 14.44 7.91
N LEU A 101 -13.82 14.93 8.30
CA LEU A 101 -14.99 14.90 7.43
C LEU A 101 -14.80 15.72 6.14
N GLU A 102 -14.05 16.80 6.20
CA GLU A 102 -13.72 17.63 5.04
C GLU A 102 -12.93 16.84 3.98
N THR A 103 -11.96 16.04 4.41
CA THR A 103 -11.20 15.15 3.51
C THR A 103 -12.09 14.09 2.88
N ILE A 104 -12.98 13.45 3.68
CA ILE A 104 -13.92 12.45 3.16
C ILE A 104 -14.87 13.06 2.13
N ARG A 105 -15.36 14.29 2.35
CA ARG A 105 -16.18 15.03 1.38
C ARG A 105 -15.43 15.30 0.09
N ALA A 106 -14.19 15.81 0.19
CA ALA A 106 -13.35 16.06 -0.98
C ALA A 106 -13.09 14.78 -1.81
N ILE A 107 -12.86 13.64 -1.15
CA ILE A 107 -12.74 12.33 -1.82
C ILE A 107 -14.06 11.97 -2.53
N SER A 108 -15.18 12.14 -1.86
CA SER A 108 -16.51 11.85 -2.43
C SER A 108 -16.80 12.70 -3.66
N ASP A 109 -16.57 14.01 -3.57
CA ASP A 109 -16.81 14.95 -4.67
C ASP A 109 -15.94 14.60 -5.88
N TYR A 110 -14.63 14.35 -5.66
CA TYR A 110 -13.73 13.92 -6.73
C TYR A 110 -14.17 12.61 -7.38
N CYS A 111 -14.60 11.64 -6.57
CA CYS A 111 -15.08 10.34 -7.08
C CYS A 111 -16.34 10.49 -7.94
N LEU A 112 -17.28 11.36 -7.53
CA LEU A 112 -18.51 11.64 -8.29
C LEU A 112 -18.20 12.32 -9.64
N GLU A 113 -17.30 13.31 -9.63
CA GLU A 113 -16.90 14.03 -10.84
C GLU A 113 -16.17 13.17 -11.87
N HIS A 114 -15.44 12.12 -11.43
CA HIS A 114 -14.59 11.30 -12.29
C HIS A 114 -15.11 9.86 -12.46
N ASP A 115 -16.33 9.54 -12.00
CA ASP A 115 -16.91 8.18 -12.02
C ASP A 115 -15.96 7.14 -11.41
N ARG A 116 -15.42 7.46 -10.23
CA ARG A 116 -14.50 6.60 -9.48
C ARG A 116 -15.13 6.14 -8.16
N LYS A 117 -14.49 5.14 -7.56
CA LYS A 117 -14.82 4.64 -6.22
C LYS A 117 -13.57 4.60 -5.36
N HIS A 118 -13.71 4.95 -4.10
CA HIS A 118 -12.63 4.90 -3.12
C HIS A 118 -13.17 4.41 -1.78
N LYS A 119 -12.42 3.55 -1.09
CA LYS A 119 -12.80 3.04 0.24
C LYS A 119 -12.21 3.94 1.31
N VAL A 120 -13.02 4.38 2.24
CA VAL A 120 -12.59 5.18 3.41
C VAL A 120 -12.76 4.36 4.71
N VAL A 121 -11.79 4.48 5.60
CA VAL A 121 -11.78 3.86 6.93
C VAL A 121 -11.58 4.92 7.98
#